data_b5f417a3366e5b5fdd2da7262e55ec66
#
_entry.id   b5f417a3366e5b5fdd2da7262e55ec66
#
_cell.length_a   1.000
_cell.length_b   1.000
_cell.length_c   1.000
_cell.angle_alpha   90.00
_cell.angle_beta   90.00
_cell.angle_gamma   90.00
#
_symmetry.space_group_name_H-M   'P 1'
#
loop_
_entity.id
_entity.type
_entity.pdbx_description
1 polymer ?
#
loop_
_entity_poly.entity_id
_entity_poly.type
_entity_poly.pdbx_seq_one_letter_code
_entity_poly.pdbx_strand_id
1 'polypeptide(L)' 'MITADTRGTTAYSPLIPAIKAICSAQPGETVKIIMDNADAFQYLKEYLSVQGIGFREIYGSEQMTLQFTKLE' A
#
# COMPACT_ATOMS: atom_id res chain seq x y z
N MET A 1 -2.96 -3.35 -13.26
CA MET A 1 -2.54 -2.53 -12.10
C MET A 1 -3.69 -2.35 -11.15
N ILE A 2 -3.45 -2.52 -9.85
CA ILE A 2 -4.44 -2.28 -8.81
C ILE A 2 -4.07 -0.97 -8.11
N THR A 3 -5.04 -0.07 -7.96
CA THR A 3 -4.85 1.18 -7.22
C THR A 3 -5.83 1.22 -6.07
N ALA A 4 -5.32 1.34 -4.85
CA ALA A 4 -6.13 1.46 -3.64
C ALA A 4 -5.89 2.85 -3.04
N ASP A 5 -6.93 3.68 -3.02
CA ASP A 5 -6.88 5.00 -2.41
C ASP A 5 -7.52 4.92 -1.03
N THR A 6 -6.68 5.02 0.01
CA THR A 6 -7.16 4.90 1.39
C THR A 6 -7.28 6.24 2.09
N ARG A 7 -7.15 7.36 1.34
CA ARG A 7 -7.25 8.69 1.92
C ARG A 7 -8.66 8.96 2.39
N GLY A 8 -8.77 9.67 3.50
CA GLY A 8 -10.07 10.03 4.05
C GLY A 8 -10.83 8.88 4.70
N THR A 9 -10.19 7.74 4.89
CA THR A 9 -10.81 6.59 5.56
C THR A 9 -10.95 6.90 7.04
N THR A 10 -12.16 7.00 7.54
CA THR A 10 -12.44 7.36 8.93
C THR A 10 -13.20 6.28 9.69
N ALA A 11 -13.90 5.38 8.99
CA ALA A 11 -14.73 4.37 9.62
C ALA A 11 -13.94 3.12 10.02
N TYR A 12 -12.75 2.93 9.44
CA TYR A 12 -11.92 1.76 9.72
C TYR A 12 -10.47 2.11 9.39
N SER A 13 -9.55 1.21 9.78
CA SER A 13 -8.12 1.44 9.52
C SER A 13 -7.82 1.49 8.02
N PRO A 14 -6.99 2.44 7.57
CA PRO A 14 -6.57 2.48 6.17
C PRO A 14 -5.78 1.24 5.75
N LEU A 15 -5.29 0.45 6.72
CA LEU A 15 -4.61 -0.80 6.40
C LEU A 15 -5.54 -1.86 5.84
N ILE A 16 -6.83 -1.81 6.17
CA ILE A 16 -7.80 -2.81 5.69
C ILE A 16 -7.88 -2.83 4.16
N PRO A 17 -8.17 -1.71 3.48
CA PRO A 17 -8.21 -1.72 2.02
C PRO A 17 -6.82 -1.93 1.41
N ALA A 18 -5.75 -1.48 2.09
CA ALA A 18 -4.39 -1.68 1.59
C ALA A 18 -4.02 -3.16 1.55
N ILE A 19 -4.23 -3.88 2.65
CA ILE A 19 -3.93 -5.31 2.71
C ILE A 19 -4.84 -6.10 1.78
N LYS A 20 -6.10 -5.69 1.67
CA LYS A 20 -7.03 -6.33 0.75
C LYS A 20 -6.55 -6.20 -0.70
N ALA A 21 -6.02 -5.05 -1.08
CA ALA A 21 -5.47 -4.86 -2.42
C ALA A 21 -4.25 -5.75 -2.66
N ILE A 22 -3.37 -5.87 -1.66
CA ILE A 22 -2.21 -6.75 -1.75
C ILE A 22 -2.64 -8.19 -1.95
N CYS A 23 -3.62 -8.65 -1.18
CA CYS A 23 -4.10 -10.02 -1.26
C CYS A 23 -4.84 -10.31 -2.57
N SER A 24 -5.45 -9.30 -3.16
CA SER A 24 -6.19 -9.45 -4.42
C SER A 24 -5.28 -9.45 -5.65
N ALA A 25 -4.06 -8.95 -5.52
CA ALA A 25 -3.15 -8.85 -6.64
C ALA A 25 -2.64 -10.24 -7.04
N GLN A 26 -2.48 -10.43 -8.33
CA GLN A 26 -1.90 -11.65 -8.89
C GLN A 26 -0.39 -11.49 -9.04
N PRO A 27 0.37 -12.59 -9.07
CA PRO A 27 1.81 -12.50 -9.30
C PRO A 27 2.12 -11.71 -10.57
N GLY A 28 3.09 -10.80 -10.47
CA GLY A 28 3.47 -9.92 -11.57
C GLY A 28 2.64 -8.66 -11.69
N GLU A 29 1.57 -8.54 -10.92
CA GLU A 29 0.71 -7.37 -10.98
C GLU A 29 1.28 -6.22 -10.14
N THR A 30 1.23 -5.01 -10.68
CA THR A 30 1.67 -3.81 -9.97
C THR A 30 0.53 -3.28 -9.10
N VAL A 31 0.86 -2.98 -7.85
CA VAL A 31 -0.09 -2.47 -6.86
C VAL A 31 0.37 -1.09 -6.43
N LYS A 32 -0.57 -0.14 -6.39
CA LYS A 32 -0.30 1.22 -5.94
C LYS A 32 -1.28 1.54 -4.82
N ILE A 33 -0.76 1.93 -3.66
CA ILE A 33 -1.57 2.23 -2.48
C ILE A 33 -1.31 3.66 -2.06
N ILE A 34 -2.37 4.47 -2.03
CA ILE A 34 -2.30 5.89 -1.70
C ILE A 34 -2.83 6.06 -0.28
N MET A 35 -2.03 6.70 0.58
CA MET A 35 -2.35 6.87 2.00
C MET A 35 -2.09 8.30 2.44
N ASP A 36 -2.79 8.74 3.48
CA ASP A 36 -2.53 10.01 4.14
C ASP A 36 -2.24 9.84 5.64
N ASN A 37 -2.09 8.59 6.09
CA ASN A 37 -1.80 8.26 7.49
C ASN A 37 -0.37 7.73 7.58
N ALA A 38 0.51 8.47 8.26
CA ALA A 38 1.93 8.13 8.34
C ALA A 38 2.18 6.83 9.09
N ASP A 39 1.42 6.57 10.16
CA ASP A 39 1.59 5.34 10.94
C ASP A 39 1.21 4.11 10.13
N ALA A 40 0.10 4.18 9.40
CA ALA A 40 -0.33 3.09 8.54
C ALA A 40 0.67 2.87 7.40
N PHE A 41 1.21 3.95 6.86
CA PHE A 41 2.22 3.88 5.81
C PHE A 41 3.48 3.16 6.28
N GLN A 42 3.94 3.51 7.49
CA GLN A 42 5.11 2.88 8.08
C GLN A 42 4.86 1.39 8.33
N TYR A 43 3.69 1.05 8.86
CA TYR A 43 3.33 -0.33 9.10
C TYR A 43 3.35 -1.14 7.78
N LEU A 44 2.80 -0.56 6.74
CA LEU A 44 2.72 -1.25 5.45
C LEU A 44 4.11 -1.47 4.85
N LYS A 45 5.01 -0.50 5.01
CA LYS A 45 6.40 -0.67 4.57
C LYS A 45 7.07 -1.83 5.31
N GLU A 46 6.86 -1.92 6.61
CA GLU A 46 7.41 -3.02 7.39
C GLU A 46 6.83 -4.36 6.96
N TYR A 47 5.53 -4.40 6.71
CA TYR A 47 4.86 -5.60 6.22
C TYR A 47 5.48 -6.09 4.90
N LEU A 48 5.67 -5.18 3.94
CA LEU A 48 6.25 -5.55 2.66
C LEU A 48 7.70 -6.01 2.81
N SER A 49 8.45 -5.37 3.71
CA SER A 49 9.84 -5.76 3.98
C SER A 49 9.92 -7.17 4.54
N VAL A 50 9.03 -7.52 5.46
CA VAL A 50 8.98 -8.86 6.05
C VAL A 50 8.65 -9.90 4.98
N GLN A 51 7.78 -9.55 4.05
CA GLN A 51 7.42 -10.45 2.95
C GLN A 51 8.49 -10.54 1.87
N GLY A 52 9.55 -9.74 1.97
CA GLY A 52 10.60 -9.72 0.96
C GLY A 52 10.21 -9.03 -0.33
N ILE A 53 9.21 -8.15 -0.29
CA ILE A 53 8.72 -7.44 -1.46
C ILE A 53 9.40 -6.08 -1.53
N GLY A 54 10.10 -5.81 -2.65
CA GLY A 54 10.66 -4.48 -2.90
C GLY A 54 9.57 -3.51 -3.29
N PHE A 55 9.67 -2.27 -2.85
CA PHE A 55 8.65 -1.26 -3.10
C PHE A 55 9.28 0.11 -3.34
N ARG A 56 8.50 0.99 -3.96
CA ARG A 56 8.87 2.39 -4.18
C ARG A 56 7.97 3.28 -3.36
N GLU A 57 8.56 4.28 -2.69
CA GLU A 57 7.84 5.28 -1.94
C GLU A 57 7.76 6.55 -2.77
N ILE A 58 6.54 7.09 -2.92
CA ILE A 58 6.31 8.31 -3.67
C ILE A 58 5.59 9.28 -2.72
N TYR A 59 6.19 10.44 -2.48
CA TYR A 59 5.64 11.43 -1.56
C TYR A 59 5.03 12.59 -2.32
N GLY A 60 3.78 12.91 -2.01
CA GLY A 60 3.11 14.10 -2.49
C GLY A 60 3.00 15.13 -1.37
N SER A 61 2.31 16.24 -1.63
CA SER A 61 2.17 17.34 -0.67
C SER A 61 1.35 16.92 0.57
N GLU A 62 0.35 16.08 0.39
CA GLU A 62 -0.54 15.66 1.49
C GLU A 62 -0.81 14.16 1.46
N GLN A 63 0.00 13.42 0.73
CA GLN A 63 -0.24 11.99 0.57
C GLN A 63 1.08 11.25 0.36
N MET A 64 1.04 9.95 0.61
CA MET A 64 2.13 9.04 0.36
C MET A 64 1.62 7.88 -0.46
N THR A 65 2.43 7.39 -1.39
CA THR A 65 2.06 6.28 -2.24
C THR A 65 3.13 5.19 -2.15
N LEU A 66 2.69 3.95 -1.95
CA LEU A 66 3.55 2.79 -2.08
C LEU A 66 3.23 2.08 -3.39
N GLN A 67 4.25 1.82 -4.17
CA GLN A 67 4.10 1.11 -5.43
C GLN A 67 5.03 -0.08 -5.46
N PHE A 68 4.50 -1.24 -5.77
CA PHE A 68 5.30 -2.46 -5.84
C PHE A 68 4.67 -3.45 -6.81
N THR A 69 5.47 -4.42 -7.24
CA THR A 69 4.98 -5.52 -8.08
C THR A 69 4.94 -6.77 -7.20
N LYS A 70 3.78 -7.42 -7.16
CA LYS A 70 3.62 -8.60 -6.33
C LYS A 70 4.45 -9.75 -6.87
N LEU A 71 5.24 -10.35 -6.00
CA LEU A 71 6.00 -11.56 -6.32
C LEU A 71 5.14 -12.80 -6.10
N GLU A 72 5.57 -13.89 -6.66
CA GLU A 72 4.87 -15.17 -6.52
C GLU A 72 4.84 -15.68 -5.08
#